data_15e694f4953047fa139571164f18e833
#
_entry.id   15e694f4953047fa139571164f18e833
#
_cell.length_a   1.000
_cell.length_b   1.000
_cell.length_c   1.000
_cell.angle_alpha   90.00
_cell.angle_beta   90.00
_cell.angle_gamma   90.00
#
_symmetry.space_group_name_H-M   'P 1'
#
loop_
_entity.id
_entity.type
_entity.pdbx_description
1 polymer ?
#
loop_
_entity_poly.entity_id
_entity_poly.type
_entity_poly.pdbx_seq_one_letter_code
_entity_poly.pdbx_strand_id
1 'polypeptide(L)'
;LTPRRSGQVTALRTGQVHGEPGGLAQTCVSAARVLPQDRPDTTSWAPRTAESRAATSRPTAAATPGLPGVVGSPAVRPPGAAHLTDAQVAELGRELDAIRDDVLARRGASDAAYIRRVIRWQRRLELGGRALLLNARHPAAFVAGTAMLTVAKIVENMEIGHNVLHGQWDWMRDPDIHSTTWEWDFVTPSRAWQNTHNDLHHRWTNVVGKDRDVGYNVLRMDESEPWRPRHLLNPVINAGLAPIFEWGIALYDLELDRVRTGEKSREELMTDLRSVGVKAARQFAKDYVATPAVAEVLTGSGKAALVGTLLANGLRNIWAHAVIFCGHFPEGAETFSEEMVDGETRGDWYVRQMIGSANISGSQLMHFMTGNLSHQVEHHLFPDLPSSRYAEVAPKVREICARYGLPYTTGPLLRQVGSAWKKVFRLALP
;
A
#
# COMPACT_ATOMS: atom_id res chain seq x y z
N LEU A 1 -16.15 -67.94 -9.83
CA LEU A 1 -15.85 -68.55 -11.12
C LEU A 1 -14.90 -67.66 -11.91
N THR A 2 -13.62 -67.87 -11.71
CA THR A 2 -12.50 -67.52 -12.61
C THR A 2 -12.46 -68.55 -13.76
N PRO A 3 -11.68 -68.45 -14.85
CA PRO A 3 -10.32 -67.85 -14.95
C PRO A 3 -9.86 -67.27 -16.32
N ARG A 4 -8.70 -66.51 -16.28
CA ARG A 4 -7.49 -66.55 -17.11
C ARG A 4 -7.53 -66.59 -18.66
N ARG A 5 -6.72 -65.69 -19.29
CA ARG A 5 -5.44 -65.87 -20.02
C ARG A 5 -5.12 -64.58 -20.78
N SER A 6 -4.00 -63.92 -20.58
CA SER A 6 -2.62 -64.09 -21.08
C SER A 6 -2.50 -64.04 -22.63
N GLY A 7 -1.70 -63.09 -23.12
CA GLY A 7 -1.22 -63.06 -24.51
C GLY A 7 -0.24 -61.90 -24.74
N GLN A 8 1.01 -62.25 -24.80
CA GLN A 8 2.22 -61.43 -25.03
C GLN A 8 2.40 -61.05 -26.48
N VAL A 9 3.18 -59.94 -26.67
CA VAL A 9 4.29 -59.71 -27.61
C VAL A 9 3.99 -59.60 -29.11
N THR A 10 4.36 -58.46 -29.72
CA THR A 10 5.49 -58.43 -30.67
C THR A 10 5.81 -57.01 -31.12
N ALA A 11 7.05 -56.62 -30.99
CA ALA A 11 7.69 -55.47 -31.59
C ALA A 11 7.93 -55.64 -33.08
N LEU A 12 7.85 -54.60 -33.88
CA LEU A 12 8.59 -54.47 -35.11
C LEU A 12 9.01 -53.05 -35.44
N ARG A 13 10.19 -52.94 -35.96
CA ARG A 13 11.10 -51.84 -36.24
C ARG A 13 10.78 -51.07 -37.53
N THR A 14 11.30 -49.85 -37.54
CA THR A 14 11.97 -49.08 -38.61
C THR A 14 11.19 -48.50 -39.77
N GLY A 15 11.48 -47.17 -39.97
CA GLY A 15 11.25 -46.46 -41.23
C GLY A 15 11.54 -44.98 -41.10
N GLN A 16 12.81 -44.56 -41.31
CA GLN A 16 13.16 -43.16 -41.58
C GLN A 16 12.67 -42.77 -42.97
N VAL A 17 12.08 -41.57 -43.10
CA VAL A 17 12.19 -40.77 -44.34
C VAL A 17 12.24 -39.29 -43.95
N HIS A 18 13.20 -38.62 -44.56
CA HIS A 18 13.47 -37.17 -44.53
C HIS A 18 12.39 -36.33 -45.20
N GLY A 19 12.26 -35.06 -44.75
CA GLY A 19 11.58 -34.01 -45.49
C GLY A 19 11.32 -32.76 -44.64
N GLU A 20 12.24 -31.80 -44.60
CA GLU A 20 12.01 -30.40 -44.31
C GLU A 20 11.56 -29.67 -45.60
N PRO A 21 11.15 -28.38 -45.60
CA PRO A 21 11.04 -27.37 -44.55
C PRO A 21 9.76 -26.49 -44.63
N GLY A 22 9.52 -25.67 -43.60
CA GLY A 22 8.51 -24.61 -43.66
C GLY A 22 8.43 -23.84 -42.32
N GLY A 23 9.36 -22.91 -42.12
CA GLY A 23 9.48 -22.16 -40.89
C GLY A 23 8.40 -21.11 -40.70
N LEU A 24 7.90 -21.01 -39.49
CA LEU A 24 7.37 -19.75 -38.92
C LEU A 24 8.10 -19.49 -37.62
N ALA A 25 8.96 -18.50 -37.68
CA ALA A 25 9.80 -18.04 -36.59
C ALA A 25 8.96 -17.49 -35.45
N GLN A 26 8.93 -18.19 -34.32
CA GLN A 26 8.62 -17.62 -33.03
C GLN A 26 9.83 -16.83 -32.57
N THR A 27 9.77 -15.50 -32.71
CA THR A 27 10.71 -14.57 -32.09
C THR A 27 10.35 -14.45 -30.61
N CYS A 28 10.90 -15.35 -29.80
CA CYS A 28 11.06 -15.11 -28.36
C CYS A 28 12.16 -14.05 -28.19
N VAL A 29 11.78 -12.81 -27.94
CA VAL A 29 12.70 -11.78 -27.46
C VAL A 29 13.02 -12.12 -26.00
N SER A 30 14.14 -12.77 -25.80
CA SER A 30 14.80 -12.90 -24.51
C SER A 30 15.32 -11.53 -24.10
N ALA A 31 14.56 -10.80 -23.27
CA ALA A 31 15.07 -9.62 -22.60
C ALA A 31 16.09 -10.08 -21.56
N ALA A 32 17.37 -9.87 -21.85
CA ALA A 32 18.45 -10.05 -20.91
C ALA A 32 18.17 -9.23 -19.65
N ARG A 33 17.96 -9.89 -18.52
CA ARG A 33 17.86 -9.29 -17.20
C ARG A 33 19.22 -8.73 -16.81
N VAL A 34 19.40 -7.43 -16.89
CA VAL A 34 20.46 -6.74 -16.17
C VAL A 34 20.03 -6.70 -14.72
N LEU A 35 20.67 -7.51 -13.89
CA LEU A 35 20.53 -7.43 -12.43
C LEU A 35 21.18 -6.11 -12.00
N PRO A 36 20.48 -5.24 -11.26
CA PRO A 36 21.11 -4.10 -10.65
C PRO A 36 22.04 -4.59 -9.54
N GLN A 37 23.32 -4.24 -9.64
CA GLN A 37 24.28 -4.44 -8.57
C GLN A 37 23.96 -3.49 -7.42
N ASP A 38 24.01 -4.03 -6.21
CA ASP A 38 24.11 -3.38 -4.90
C ASP A 38 23.19 -2.15 -4.67
N ARG A 39 21.96 -2.44 -4.25
CA ARG A 39 21.18 -1.47 -3.47
C ARG A 39 21.45 -1.69 -1.98
N PRO A 40 21.62 -0.61 -1.19
CA PRO A 40 21.70 -0.75 0.26
C PRO A 40 20.40 -1.37 0.79
N ASP A 41 20.57 -2.22 1.76
CA ASP A 41 19.52 -2.94 2.49
C ASP A 41 18.44 -1.94 2.99
N THR A 42 17.26 -1.97 2.38
CA THR A 42 16.13 -1.11 2.74
C THR A 42 15.44 -1.54 4.02
N THR A 43 15.95 -2.58 4.70
CA THR A 43 15.42 -3.08 5.96
C THR A 43 15.87 -2.28 7.18
N SER A 44 16.85 -1.36 7.05
CA SER A 44 17.23 -0.46 8.13
C SER A 44 16.41 0.83 8.06
N TRP A 45 15.28 0.84 8.71
CA TRP A 45 14.46 2.01 8.92
C TRP A 45 15.08 2.90 10.01
N ALA A 46 16.09 3.69 9.63
CA ALA A 46 16.61 4.79 10.42
C ALA A 46 16.45 6.09 9.62
N PRO A 47 16.06 7.20 10.25
CA PRO A 47 16.00 8.47 9.56
C PRO A 47 17.39 8.84 9.02
N ARG A 48 17.53 8.84 7.69
CA ARG A 48 18.75 9.35 7.04
C ARG A 48 18.72 10.86 7.13
N THR A 49 19.70 11.44 7.81
CA THR A 49 19.94 12.87 7.81
C THR A 49 20.28 13.35 6.38
N ALA A 50 19.88 14.58 6.03
CA ALA A 50 19.91 15.16 4.69
C ALA A 50 21.33 15.45 4.09
N GLU A 51 22.39 14.89 4.64
CA GLU A 51 23.79 15.27 4.30
C GLU A 51 24.57 14.29 3.43
N SER A 52 23.99 13.38 2.68
CA SER A 52 24.76 12.48 1.84
C SER A 52 24.52 12.63 0.33
N ARG A 53 24.64 13.86 -0.19
CA ARG A 53 24.89 14.09 -1.62
C ARG A 53 26.07 15.00 -1.81
N ALA A 54 27.27 14.47 -1.61
CA ALA A 54 28.53 14.84 -2.29
C ALA A 54 29.68 14.08 -1.62
N ALA A 55 30.28 13.16 -2.36
CA ALA A 55 31.73 13.00 -2.46
C ALA A 55 32.10 11.55 -2.76
N THR A 56 32.54 11.35 -3.96
CA THR A 56 33.47 10.28 -4.35
C THR A 56 34.86 10.65 -3.83
N SER A 57 35.41 9.84 -2.94
CA SER A 57 36.82 9.44 -2.86
C SER A 57 37.15 8.93 -1.43
N ARG A 58 37.62 7.68 -1.35
CA ARG A 58 38.28 7.15 -0.13
C ARG A 58 39.61 7.84 0.07
N PRO A 59 40.04 8.07 1.31
CA PRO A 59 41.03 7.19 1.90
C PRO A 59 40.83 6.82 3.38
N THR A 60 41.60 5.83 3.75
CA THR A 60 41.90 5.12 4.98
C THR A 60 41.76 5.85 6.31
N ALA A 61 41.39 5.01 7.30
CA ALA A 61 41.14 5.27 8.70
C ALA A 61 42.20 6.06 9.47
N ALA A 62 41.74 7.04 10.25
CA ALA A 62 42.35 7.46 11.50
C ALA A 62 41.24 7.81 12.49
N ALA A 63 41.32 7.25 13.70
CA ALA A 63 40.41 7.51 14.79
C ALA A 63 40.46 8.99 15.19
N THR A 64 39.30 9.68 15.19
CA THR A 64 39.18 11.05 15.69
C THR A 64 38.47 11.05 17.03
N PRO A 65 38.93 11.84 18.04
CA PRO A 65 38.34 11.87 19.37
C PRO A 65 36.93 12.48 19.36
N GLY A 66 36.04 11.96 20.22
CA GLY A 66 34.66 12.39 20.32
C GLY A 66 34.49 13.87 20.53
N LEU A 67 33.66 14.49 19.70
CA LEU A 67 33.11 15.82 19.94
C LEU A 67 32.16 15.76 21.14
N PRO A 68 32.17 16.77 22.04
CA PRO A 68 31.22 16.85 23.15
C PRO A 68 29.81 16.95 22.56
N GLY A 69 28.89 16.15 23.11
CA GLY A 69 27.50 16.09 22.68
C GLY A 69 26.88 17.49 22.67
N VAL A 70 26.35 17.87 21.52
CA VAL A 70 25.37 18.94 21.43
C VAL A 70 24.15 18.40 22.17
N VAL A 71 23.92 18.94 23.37
CA VAL A 71 22.65 18.74 24.09
C VAL A 71 21.62 19.52 23.24
N GLY A 72 20.97 18.84 22.31
CA GLY A 72 19.83 19.38 21.58
C GLY A 72 18.76 19.79 22.60
N SER A 73 18.07 20.89 22.34
CA SER A 73 16.88 21.23 23.09
C SER A 73 15.95 20.01 23.12
N PRO A 74 15.29 19.72 24.26
CA PRO A 74 14.40 18.58 24.32
C PRO A 74 13.35 18.69 23.22
N ALA A 75 13.12 17.59 22.49
CA ALA A 75 12.12 17.54 21.43
C ALA A 75 10.75 18.02 21.97
N VAL A 76 10.10 18.90 21.23
CA VAL A 76 8.76 19.39 21.60
C VAL A 76 7.77 18.27 21.35
N ARG A 77 7.36 17.56 22.39
CA ARG A 77 6.40 16.47 22.26
C ARG A 77 4.99 16.95 22.00
N PRO A 78 4.21 16.22 21.20
CA PRO A 78 2.81 16.54 20.95
C PRO A 78 1.99 16.45 22.25
N PRO A 79 0.83 17.16 22.32
CA PRO A 79 0.01 17.24 23.52
C PRO A 79 -0.34 15.88 24.15
N GLY A 80 -0.67 14.88 23.34
CA GLY A 80 -0.98 13.52 23.80
C GLY A 80 0.18 12.79 24.47
N ALA A 81 1.43 13.26 24.31
CA ALA A 81 2.64 12.67 24.88
C ALA A 81 3.50 13.62 25.70
N ALA A 82 3.04 14.84 25.95
CA ALA A 82 3.81 15.88 26.66
C ALA A 82 4.19 15.51 28.11
N HIS A 83 3.47 14.56 28.70
CA HIS A 83 3.74 14.05 30.06
C HIS A 83 4.89 13.04 30.16
N LEU A 84 5.37 12.51 29.03
CA LEU A 84 6.43 11.50 29.01
C LEU A 84 7.81 12.15 29.20
N THR A 85 8.65 11.50 29.99
CA THR A 85 10.08 11.84 30.11
C THR A 85 10.88 11.18 29.01
N ASP A 86 12.10 11.67 28.72
CA ASP A 86 12.99 11.08 27.71
C ASP A 86 13.34 9.62 28.03
N ALA A 87 13.52 9.32 29.32
CA ALA A 87 13.77 7.95 29.77
C ALA A 87 12.58 7.01 29.46
N GLN A 88 11.36 7.49 29.67
CA GLN A 88 10.14 6.72 29.35
C GLN A 88 9.99 6.50 27.84
N VAL A 89 10.27 7.52 27.03
CA VAL A 89 10.22 7.42 25.56
C VAL A 89 11.29 6.44 25.04
N ALA A 90 12.50 6.50 25.61
CA ALA A 90 13.56 5.57 25.25
C ALA A 90 13.22 4.11 25.65
N GLU A 91 12.59 3.89 26.81
CA GLU A 91 12.13 2.56 27.24
C GLU A 91 11.01 2.04 26.34
N LEU A 92 9.97 2.87 26.09
CA LEU A 92 8.89 2.57 25.16
C LEU A 92 9.45 2.15 23.79
N GLY A 93 10.43 2.87 23.26
CA GLY A 93 11.09 2.53 22.00
C GLY A 93 11.71 1.15 22.02
N ARG A 94 12.43 0.78 23.12
CA ARG A 94 13.01 -0.56 23.27
C ARG A 94 11.95 -1.67 23.35
N GLU A 95 10.85 -1.43 24.06
CA GLU A 95 9.76 -2.40 24.15
C GLU A 95 9.09 -2.66 22.77
N LEU A 96 8.89 -1.60 22.00
CA LEU A 96 8.33 -1.72 20.65
C LEU A 96 9.30 -2.40 19.67
N ASP A 97 10.60 -2.09 19.76
CA ASP A 97 11.64 -2.81 19.00
C ASP A 97 11.66 -4.29 19.36
N ALA A 98 11.54 -4.65 20.64
CA ALA A 98 11.51 -6.05 21.07
C ALA A 98 10.27 -6.80 20.51
N ILE A 99 9.11 -6.16 20.44
CA ILE A 99 7.91 -6.74 19.81
C ILE A 99 8.15 -6.98 18.32
N ARG A 100 8.71 -6.01 17.62
CA ARG A 100 9.03 -6.12 16.19
C ARG A 100 10.01 -7.27 15.94
N ASP A 101 11.10 -7.31 16.67
CA ASP A 101 12.17 -8.30 16.50
C ASP A 101 11.68 -9.73 16.82
N ASP A 102 10.82 -9.90 17.84
CA ASP A 102 10.18 -11.17 18.15
C ASP A 102 9.34 -11.68 16.96
N VAL A 103 8.53 -10.82 16.35
CA VAL A 103 7.73 -11.20 15.18
C VAL A 103 8.61 -11.51 13.96
N LEU A 104 9.64 -10.70 13.71
CA LEU A 104 10.59 -10.93 12.62
C LEU A 104 11.33 -12.27 12.76
N ALA A 105 11.74 -12.61 13.99
CA ALA A 105 12.41 -13.89 14.28
C ALA A 105 11.49 -15.10 14.05
N ARG A 106 10.17 -14.94 14.19
CA ARG A 106 9.16 -15.99 13.99
C ARG A 106 8.54 -16.02 12.61
N ARG A 107 8.97 -15.15 11.67
CA ARG A 107 8.54 -15.22 10.26
C ARG A 107 8.95 -16.56 9.66
N GLY A 108 8.05 -17.15 8.85
CA GLY A 108 8.36 -18.45 8.28
C GLY A 108 7.32 -18.99 7.29
N ALA A 109 7.32 -20.33 7.17
CA ALA A 109 6.50 -21.04 6.17
C ALA A 109 5.00 -20.73 6.27
N SER A 110 4.48 -20.47 7.47
CA SER A 110 3.07 -20.13 7.67
C SER A 110 2.71 -18.79 7.03
N ASP A 111 3.58 -17.78 7.17
CA ASP A 111 3.40 -16.45 6.61
C ASP A 111 3.50 -16.50 5.07
N ALA A 112 4.51 -17.23 4.56
CA ALA A 112 4.64 -17.47 3.12
C ALA A 112 3.42 -18.21 2.53
N ALA A 113 2.89 -19.19 3.26
CA ALA A 113 1.69 -19.92 2.84
C ALA A 113 0.44 -19.02 2.85
N TYR A 114 0.35 -18.09 3.79
CA TYR A 114 -0.73 -17.12 3.88
C TYR A 114 -0.80 -16.26 2.61
N ILE A 115 0.25 -15.50 2.29
CA ILE A 115 0.21 -14.58 1.15
C ILE A 115 0.00 -15.31 -0.19
N ARG A 116 0.66 -16.47 -0.39
CA ARG A 116 0.45 -17.28 -1.60
C ARG A 116 -0.99 -17.80 -1.71
N ARG A 117 -1.65 -18.12 -0.60
CA ARG A 117 -3.07 -18.52 -0.57
C ARG A 117 -3.98 -17.35 -0.91
N VAL A 118 -3.73 -16.17 -0.35
CA VAL A 118 -4.50 -14.95 -0.63
C VAL A 118 -4.41 -14.59 -2.11
N ILE A 119 -3.20 -14.59 -2.69
CA ILE A 119 -2.99 -14.32 -4.12
C ILE A 119 -3.76 -15.33 -4.98
N ARG A 120 -3.64 -16.63 -4.70
CA ARG A 120 -4.38 -17.65 -5.47
C ARG A 120 -5.89 -17.49 -5.36
N TRP A 121 -6.40 -17.16 -4.19
CA TRP A 121 -7.83 -16.94 -3.97
C TRP A 121 -8.31 -15.68 -4.69
N GLN A 122 -7.58 -14.59 -4.61
CA GLN A 122 -7.87 -13.35 -5.32
C GLN A 122 -7.92 -13.58 -6.84
N ARG A 123 -6.91 -14.27 -7.43
CA ARG A 123 -6.90 -14.56 -8.87
C ARG A 123 -8.10 -15.41 -9.31
N ARG A 124 -8.54 -16.37 -8.49
CA ARG A 124 -9.75 -17.14 -8.77
C ARG A 124 -11.01 -16.29 -8.71
N LEU A 125 -11.12 -15.39 -7.74
CA LEU A 125 -12.25 -14.47 -7.66
C LEU A 125 -12.29 -13.52 -8.86
N GLU A 126 -11.16 -12.94 -9.23
CA GLU A 126 -11.08 -12.07 -10.40
C GLU A 126 -11.49 -12.78 -11.68
N LEU A 127 -10.94 -13.97 -11.92
CA LEU A 127 -11.28 -14.78 -13.09
C LEU A 127 -12.76 -15.19 -13.09
N GLY A 128 -13.28 -15.65 -11.95
CA GLY A 128 -14.69 -16.01 -11.79
C GLY A 128 -15.62 -14.81 -11.97
N GLY A 129 -15.28 -13.65 -11.39
CA GLY A 129 -16.04 -12.42 -11.56
C GLY A 129 -16.11 -11.98 -13.01
N ARG A 130 -14.96 -11.98 -13.72
CA ARG A 130 -14.91 -11.66 -15.16
C ARG A 130 -15.69 -12.68 -15.99
N ALA A 131 -15.56 -13.99 -15.71
CA ALA A 131 -16.32 -15.02 -16.41
C ALA A 131 -17.84 -14.86 -16.26
N LEU A 132 -18.33 -14.52 -15.06
CA LEU A 132 -19.73 -14.20 -14.84
C LEU A 132 -20.17 -12.94 -15.61
N LEU A 133 -19.34 -11.92 -15.66
CA LEU A 133 -19.62 -10.69 -16.40
C LEU A 133 -19.70 -10.92 -17.92
N LEU A 134 -19.12 -11.98 -18.45
CA LEU A 134 -19.35 -12.36 -19.87
C LEU A 134 -20.84 -12.65 -20.15
N ASN A 135 -21.61 -13.02 -19.12
CA ASN A 135 -23.05 -13.25 -19.26
C ASN A 135 -23.89 -12.26 -18.43
N ALA A 136 -23.42 -11.01 -18.33
CA ALA A 136 -24.00 -9.96 -17.49
C ALA A 136 -25.42 -9.50 -17.91
N ARG A 137 -25.97 -10.01 -19.02
CA ARG A 137 -27.39 -9.85 -19.36
C ARG A 137 -28.32 -10.54 -18.36
N HIS A 138 -27.83 -11.61 -17.70
CA HIS A 138 -28.55 -12.24 -16.62
C HIS A 138 -28.31 -11.49 -15.30
N PRO A 139 -29.35 -11.01 -14.61
CA PRO A 139 -29.18 -10.21 -13.39
C PRO A 139 -28.34 -10.90 -12.33
N ALA A 140 -28.52 -12.20 -12.12
CA ALA A 140 -27.74 -12.95 -11.15
C ALA A 140 -26.24 -13.00 -11.51
N ALA A 141 -25.91 -13.20 -12.80
CA ALA A 141 -24.52 -13.18 -13.26
C ALA A 141 -23.91 -11.78 -13.16
N PHE A 142 -24.69 -10.72 -13.48
CA PHE A 142 -24.27 -9.34 -13.30
C PHE A 142 -23.94 -9.03 -11.84
N VAL A 143 -24.86 -9.34 -10.89
CA VAL A 143 -24.67 -9.05 -9.48
C VAL A 143 -23.52 -9.86 -8.90
N ALA A 144 -23.49 -11.19 -9.13
CA ALA A 144 -22.43 -12.05 -8.62
C ALA A 144 -21.08 -11.72 -9.24
N GLY A 145 -21.02 -11.49 -10.55
CA GLY A 145 -19.79 -11.11 -11.26
C GLY A 145 -19.22 -9.79 -10.79
N THR A 146 -20.06 -8.76 -10.63
CA THR A 146 -19.66 -7.45 -10.10
C THR A 146 -19.18 -7.56 -8.66
N ALA A 147 -19.90 -8.29 -7.79
CA ALA A 147 -19.50 -8.49 -6.39
C ALA A 147 -18.16 -9.22 -6.28
N MET A 148 -17.99 -10.33 -7.00
CA MET A 148 -16.72 -11.09 -7.01
C MET A 148 -15.55 -10.25 -7.51
N LEU A 149 -15.76 -9.47 -8.59
CA LEU A 149 -14.72 -8.60 -9.12
C LEU A 149 -14.40 -7.46 -8.15
N THR A 150 -15.40 -6.88 -7.49
CA THR A 150 -15.20 -5.87 -6.44
C THR A 150 -14.32 -6.40 -5.31
N VAL A 151 -14.67 -7.57 -4.75
CA VAL A 151 -13.89 -8.20 -3.69
C VAL A 151 -12.48 -8.53 -4.15
N ALA A 152 -12.32 -9.08 -5.35
CA ALA A 152 -11.01 -9.39 -5.91
C ALA A 152 -10.12 -8.15 -6.03
N LYS A 153 -10.68 -7.03 -6.49
CA LYS A 153 -9.94 -5.76 -6.64
C LYS A 153 -9.62 -5.12 -5.28
N ILE A 154 -10.53 -5.19 -4.31
CA ILE A 154 -10.26 -4.72 -2.94
C ILE A 154 -9.10 -5.52 -2.34
N VAL A 155 -9.14 -6.85 -2.40
CA VAL A 155 -8.11 -7.72 -1.83
C VAL A 155 -6.77 -7.52 -2.54
N GLU A 156 -6.78 -7.36 -3.86
CA GLU A 156 -5.56 -7.08 -4.63
C GLU A 156 -4.93 -5.75 -4.22
N ASN A 157 -5.73 -4.70 -4.06
CA ASN A 157 -5.24 -3.38 -3.69
C ASN A 157 -4.79 -3.32 -2.22
N MET A 158 -5.63 -3.79 -1.28
CA MET A 158 -5.44 -3.59 0.15
C MET A 158 -4.55 -4.67 0.78
N GLU A 159 -4.90 -5.97 0.63
CA GLU A 159 -4.18 -7.04 1.33
C GLU A 159 -2.93 -7.51 0.58
N ILE A 160 -2.93 -7.45 -0.76
CA ILE A 160 -1.80 -7.92 -1.54
C ILE A 160 -0.90 -6.75 -1.92
N GLY A 161 -1.35 -5.85 -2.81
CA GLY A 161 -0.52 -4.83 -3.41
C GLY A 161 0.12 -3.91 -2.37
N HIS A 162 -0.70 -3.32 -1.50
CA HIS A 162 -0.23 -2.44 -0.43
C HIS A 162 0.87 -3.12 0.42
N ASN A 163 0.59 -4.30 0.95
CA ASN A 163 1.50 -5.00 1.86
C ASN A 163 2.75 -5.56 1.16
N VAL A 164 2.64 -6.03 -0.09
CA VAL A 164 3.81 -6.44 -0.87
C VAL A 164 4.71 -5.23 -1.17
N LEU A 165 4.13 -4.09 -1.51
CA LEU A 165 4.89 -2.87 -1.82
C LEU A 165 5.57 -2.26 -0.58
N HIS A 166 5.12 -2.58 0.63
CA HIS A 166 5.84 -2.31 1.88
C HIS A 166 7.05 -3.22 2.12
N GLY A 167 7.29 -4.20 1.26
CA GLY A 167 8.39 -5.15 1.43
C GLY A 167 8.14 -6.21 2.49
N GLN A 168 6.91 -6.34 3.01
CA GLN A 168 6.55 -7.30 4.08
C GLN A 168 6.89 -8.75 3.74
N TRP A 169 7.05 -9.07 2.45
CA TRP A 169 7.27 -10.42 1.92
C TRP A 169 8.63 -10.60 1.25
N ASP A 170 9.49 -9.57 1.20
CA ASP A 170 10.78 -9.59 0.50
C ASP A 170 11.77 -10.61 1.09
N TRP A 171 11.63 -10.91 2.38
CA TRP A 171 12.41 -11.95 3.05
C TRP A 171 12.26 -13.35 2.43
N MET A 172 11.16 -13.62 1.71
CA MET A 172 10.96 -14.90 1.00
C MET A 172 11.88 -15.04 -0.21
N ARG A 173 12.46 -13.94 -0.70
CA ARG A 173 13.27 -13.89 -1.94
C ARG A 173 12.55 -14.50 -3.15
N ASP A 174 11.22 -14.41 -3.16
CA ASP A 174 10.36 -14.88 -4.24
C ASP A 174 10.21 -13.75 -5.26
N PRO A 175 10.75 -13.87 -6.49
CA PRO A 175 10.70 -12.78 -7.47
C PRO A 175 9.29 -12.42 -7.92
N ASP A 176 8.32 -13.31 -7.73
CA ASP A 176 6.92 -13.09 -8.07
C ASP A 176 6.13 -12.41 -6.93
N ILE A 177 6.70 -12.36 -5.71
CA ILE A 177 6.09 -11.72 -4.54
C ILE A 177 7.16 -10.85 -3.85
N HIS A 178 7.56 -9.77 -4.49
CA HIS A 178 8.62 -8.90 -4.00
C HIS A 178 8.29 -7.44 -4.30
N SER A 179 8.62 -6.54 -3.39
CA SER A 179 8.30 -5.11 -3.48
C SER A 179 8.85 -4.43 -4.74
N THR A 180 9.99 -4.91 -5.26
CA THR A 180 10.63 -4.34 -6.45
C THR A 180 10.09 -4.86 -7.79
N THR A 181 9.33 -5.95 -7.78
CA THR A 181 8.80 -6.60 -8.99
C THR A 181 7.30 -6.63 -9.07
N TRP A 182 6.62 -6.48 -7.93
CA TRP A 182 5.16 -6.47 -7.87
C TRP A 182 4.60 -5.20 -8.51
N GLU A 183 3.64 -5.38 -9.40
CA GLU A 183 2.86 -4.29 -9.97
C GLU A 183 1.37 -4.52 -9.68
N TRP A 184 0.79 -3.65 -8.92
CA TRP A 184 -0.60 -3.77 -8.44
C TRP A 184 -1.65 -3.30 -9.45
N ASP A 185 -2.91 -3.71 -9.24
CA ASP A 185 -4.06 -3.33 -10.10
C ASP A 185 -4.63 -1.95 -9.69
N PHE A 186 -3.78 -0.93 -9.80
CA PHE A 186 -4.07 0.47 -9.49
C PHE A 186 -3.40 1.35 -10.55
N VAL A 187 -3.93 2.55 -10.84
CA VAL A 187 -3.42 3.39 -11.94
C VAL A 187 -2.01 3.90 -11.66
N THR A 188 -1.71 4.24 -10.41
CA THR A 188 -0.37 4.70 -10.05
C THR A 188 0.66 3.55 -10.15
N PRO A 189 1.84 3.78 -10.73
CA PRO A 189 2.93 2.81 -10.74
C PRO A 189 3.40 2.50 -9.32
N SER A 190 3.69 1.22 -9.05
CA SER A 190 4.12 0.75 -7.73
C SER A 190 5.31 1.54 -7.17
N ARG A 191 6.30 1.85 -8.02
CA ARG A 191 7.47 2.63 -7.61
C ARG A 191 7.14 4.08 -7.21
N ALA A 192 6.21 4.74 -7.93
CA ALA A 192 5.80 6.10 -7.59
C ALA A 192 5.13 6.12 -6.22
N TRP A 193 4.20 5.18 -6.00
CA TRP A 193 3.54 5.03 -4.72
C TRP A 193 4.53 4.70 -3.58
N GLN A 194 5.51 3.82 -3.79
CA GLN A 194 6.54 3.54 -2.78
C GLN A 194 7.30 4.80 -2.35
N ASN A 195 7.64 5.68 -3.28
CA ASN A 195 8.33 6.93 -2.96
C ASN A 195 7.45 7.87 -2.11
N THR A 196 6.18 8.04 -2.48
CA THR A 196 5.28 8.96 -1.76
C THR A 196 4.78 8.34 -0.46
N HIS A 197 4.50 7.05 -0.44
CA HIS A 197 3.93 6.38 0.72
C HIS A 197 5.00 5.85 1.69
N ASN A 198 5.92 4.98 1.24
CA ASN A 198 6.90 4.39 2.15
C ASN A 198 7.96 5.40 2.61
N ASP A 199 8.49 6.23 1.67
CA ASP A 199 9.59 7.12 1.99
C ASP A 199 9.14 8.47 2.58
N LEU A 200 7.95 8.98 2.22
CA LEU A 200 7.45 10.24 2.73
C LEU A 200 6.41 10.06 3.82
N HIS A 201 5.27 9.42 3.51
CA HIS A 201 4.16 9.32 4.45
C HIS A 201 4.53 8.54 5.73
N HIS A 202 5.09 7.33 5.66
CA HIS A 202 5.49 6.58 6.85
C HIS A 202 6.59 7.26 7.66
N ARG A 203 7.45 8.00 6.99
CA ARG A 203 8.50 8.77 7.68
C ARG A 203 7.93 9.98 8.40
N TRP A 204 7.00 10.69 7.77
CA TRP A 204 6.50 11.98 8.24
C TRP A 204 5.01 11.94 8.62
N THR A 205 4.47 10.78 8.93
CA THR A 205 3.04 10.57 9.22
C THR A 205 2.42 11.72 9.98
N ASN A 206 1.43 12.35 9.39
CA ASN A 206 0.65 13.48 9.88
C ASN A 206 1.46 14.74 10.24
N VAL A 207 2.71 14.90 9.77
CA VAL A 207 3.48 16.14 9.92
C VAL A 207 3.05 17.13 8.83
N VAL A 208 2.37 18.20 9.23
CA VAL A 208 1.88 19.24 8.32
C VAL A 208 3.06 19.89 7.59
N GLY A 209 2.97 19.98 6.28
CA GLY A 209 4.05 20.49 5.43
C GLY A 209 5.05 19.45 4.93
N LYS A 210 5.21 18.31 5.63
CA LYS A 210 6.09 17.20 5.21
C LYS A 210 5.33 15.99 4.70
N ASP A 211 4.26 15.58 5.41
CA ASP A 211 3.39 14.53 4.97
C ASP A 211 2.35 15.06 3.99
N ARG A 212 2.52 14.68 2.74
CA ARG A 212 1.62 15.11 1.66
C ARG A 212 0.28 14.38 1.68
N ASP A 213 0.18 13.26 2.42
CA ASP A 213 -1.08 12.54 2.62
C ASP A 213 -2.06 13.32 3.50
N VAL A 214 -1.60 14.32 4.26
CA VAL A 214 -2.48 15.23 4.99
C VAL A 214 -3.34 16.01 3.99
N GLY A 215 -4.59 15.53 3.81
CA GLY A 215 -5.55 16.12 2.88
C GLY A 215 -5.22 15.95 1.39
N TYR A 216 -4.25 15.10 1.02
CA TYR A 216 -3.81 14.84 -0.37
C TYR A 216 -3.46 16.12 -1.15
N ASN A 217 -2.97 17.16 -0.47
CA ASN A 217 -2.69 18.50 -1.02
C ASN A 217 -3.92 19.22 -1.63
N VAL A 218 -5.13 18.71 -1.45
CA VAL A 218 -6.36 19.30 -2.00
C VAL A 218 -7.40 19.65 -0.95
N LEU A 219 -7.37 18.97 0.22
CA LEU A 219 -8.27 19.22 1.34
C LEU A 219 -7.51 19.91 2.48
N ARG A 220 -8.13 20.90 3.11
CA ARG A 220 -7.63 21.42 4.39
C ARG A 220 -8.01 20.43 5.48
N MET A 221 -7.03 19.77 6.09
CA MET A 221 -7.21 18.75 7.11
C MET A 221 -6.55 19.11 8.45
N ASP A 222 -5.96 20.31 8.54
CA ASP A 222 -5.38 20.84 9.77
C ASP A 222 -5.76 22.30 9.99
N GLU A 223 -5.91 22.72 11.25
CA GLU A 223 -6.28 24.09 11.62
C GLU A 223 -5.14 25.09 11.40
N SER A 224 -3.88 24.63 11.46
CA SER A 224 -2.71 25.47 11.19
C SER A 224 -2.61 25.93 9.73
N GLU A 225 -3.26 25.19 8.80
CA GLU A 225 -3.37 25.64 7.42
C GLU A 225 -4.35 26.82 7.32
N PRO A 226 -3.90 28.00 6.82
CA PRO A 226 -4.77 29.18 6.71
C PRO A 226 -5.99 28.89 5.85
N TRP A 227 -7.17 29.24 6.37
CA TRP A 227 -8.42 29.07 5.62
C TRP A 227 -8.44 29.94 4.35
N ARG A 228 -9.00 29.37 3.29
CA ARG A 228 -9.22 30.03 1.99
C ARG A 228 -10.62 29.68 1.47
N PRO A 229 -11.28 30.54 0.67
CA PRO A 229 -12.63 30.29 0.14
C PRO A 229 -12.78 28.94 -0.59
N ARG A 230 -11.73 28.43 -1.25
CA ARG A 230 -11.72 27.11 -1.89
C ARG A 230 -12.02 25.96 -0.92
N HIS A 231 -11.72 26.12 0.37
CA HIS A 231 -11.91 25.06 1.36
C HIS A 231 -13.40 24.81 1.67
N LEU A 232 -14.32 25.71 1.29
CA LEU A 232 -15.75 25.44 1.30
C LEU A 232 -16.10 24.22 0.42
N LEU A 233 -15.27 23.90 -0.56
CA LEU A 233 -15.47 22.74 -1.45
C LEU A 233 -14.89 21.44 -0.86
N ASN A 234 -14.22 21.45 0.29
CA ASN A 234 -13.65 20.24 0.90
C ASN A 234 -14.61 19.04 0.90
N PRO A 235 -15.90 19.18 1.35
CA PRO A 235 -16.81 18.05 1.37
C PRO A 235 -17.12 17.52 -0.05
N VAL A 236 -17.26 18.42 -1.02
CA VAL A 236 -17.55 18.07 -2.42
C VAL A 236 -16.35 17.37 -3.06
N ILE A 237 -15.14 17.91 -2.83
CA ILE A 237 -13.88 17.33 -3.31
C ILE A 237 -13.68 15.94 -2.72
N ASN A 238 -13.87 15.79 -1.39
CA ASN A 238 -13.71 14.50 -0.73
C ASN A 238 -14.73 13.46 -1.22
N ALA A 239 -15.99 13.86 -1.40
CA ALA A 239 -17.01 12.98 -1.98
C ALA A 239 -16.72 12.57 -3.42
N GLY A 240 -16.22 13.51 -4.23
CA GLY A 240 -15.84 13.25 -5.63
C GLY A 240 -14.58 12.40 -5.77
N LEU A 241 -13.62 12.55 -4.84
CA LEU A 241 -12.37 11.80 -4.85
C LEU A 241 -12.61 10.31 -4.54
N ALA A 242 -13.53 9.98 -3.65
CA ALA A 242 -13.76 8.61 -3.21
C ALA A 242 -14.00 7.61 -4.37
N PRO A 243 -14.93 7.82 -5.31
CA PRO A 243 -15.18 6.86 -6.39
C PRO A 243 -14.07 6.79 -7.45
N ILE A 244 -13.20 7.80 -7.54
CA ILE A 244 -12.08 7.88 -8.47
C ILE A 244 -10.73 7.87 -7.77
N PHE A 245 -10.66 7.33 -6.57
CA PHE A 245 -9.50 7.44 -5.67
C PHE A 245 -8.18 7.02 -6.33
N GLU A 246 -8.16 5.93 -7.10
CA GLU A 246 -6.97 5.48 -7.83
C GLU A 246 -6.39 6.54 -8.78
N TRP A 247 -7.26 7.32 -9.42
CA TRP A 247 -6.86 8.42 -10.32
C TRP A 247 -6.37 9.63 -9.53
N GLY A 248 -7.00 9.88 -8.37
CA GLY A 248 -6.55 10.90 -7.43
C GLY A 248 -5.13 10.62 -6.93
N ILE A 249 -4.85 9.39 -6.52
CA ILE A 249 -3.52 8.97 -6.08
C ILE A 249 -2.50 9.05 -7.23
N ALA A 250 -2.86 8.61 -8.44
CA ALA A 250 -1.96 8.73 -9.59
C ALA A 250 -1.59 10.19 -9.91
N LEU A 251 -2.53 11.12 -9.78
CA LEU A 251 -2.28 12.55 -9.95
C LEU A 251 -1.44 13.12 -8.81
N TYR A 252 -1.69 12.68 -7.58
CA TYR A 252 -0.95 13.05 -6.38
C TYR A 252 0.52 12.61 -6.49
N ASP A 253 0.80 11.39 -6.95
CA ASP A 253 2.15 10.83 -7.11
C ASP A 253 2.97 11.53 -8.20
N LEU A 254 2.36 12.35 -9.07
CA LEU A 254 3.09 13.19 -10.03
C LEU A 254 3.82 14.36 -9.35
N GLU A 255 3.48 14.69 -8.10
CA GLU A 255 4.13 15.74 -7.30
C GLU A 255 4.23 17.09 -8.04
N LEU A 256 3.13 17.54 -8.62
CA LEU A 256 3.07 18.76 -9.43
C LEU A 256 3.45 20.03 -8.66
N ASP A 257 3.26 20.06 -7.36
CA ASP A 257 3.70 21.13 -6.46
C ASP A 257 5.23 21.25 -6.44
N ARG A 258 5.97 20.13 -6.39
CA ARG A 258 7.43 20.12 -6.44
C ARG A 258 7.99 20.57 -7.80
N VAL A 259 7.24 20.37 -8.88
CA VAL A 259 7.60 20.94 -10.18
C VAL A 259 7.45 22.46 -10.16
N ARG A 260 6.44 22.98 -9.47
CA ARG A 260 6.22 24.44 -9.35
C ARG A 260 7.27 25.12 -8.48
N THR A 261 7.78 24.43 -7.45
CA THR A 261 8.87 24.96 -6.59
C THR A 261 10.26 24.76 -7.20
N GLY A 262 10.36 23.97 -8.28
CA GLY A 262 11.65 23.66 -8.92
C GLY A 262 12.43 22.51 -8.28
N GLU A 263 11.82 21.81 -7.30
CA GLU A 263 12.41 20.65 -6.62
C GLU A 263 12.36 19.38 -7.49
N LYS A 264 11.43 19.34 -8.45
CA LYS A 264 11.27 18.26 -9.43
C LYS A 264 11.40 18.85 -10.84
N SER A 265 12.23 18.26 -11.65
CA SER A 265 12.44 18.72 -13.02
C SER A 265 11.25 18.38 -13.93
N ARG A 266 11.11 19.10 -15.05
CA ARG A 266 10.12 18.77 -16.08
C ARG A 266 10.41 17.42 -16.75
N GLU A 267 11.66 17.01 -16.83
CA GLU A 267 12.06 15.73 -17.41
C GLU A 267 11.60 14.56 -16.51
N GLU A 268 11.78 14.68 -15.21
CA GLU A 268 11.26 13.72 -14.23
C GLU A 268 9.73 13.63 -14.31
N LEU A 269 9.04 14.79 -14.36
CA LEU A 269 7.58 14.80 -14.52
C LEU A 269 7.13 14.09 -15.80
N MET A 270 7.81 14.32 -16.93
CA MET A 270 7.44 13.66 -18.20
C MET A 270 7.68 12.15 -18.16
N THR A 271 8.71 11.71 -17.44
CA THR A 271 8.99 10.29 -17.20
C THR A 271 7.87 9.66 -16.39
N ASP A 272 7.46 10.31 -15.30
CA ASP A 272 6.37 9.83 -14.45
C ASP A 272 5.02 9.83 -15.19
N LEU A 273 4.71 10.90 -15.92
CA LEU A 273 3.50 10.98 -16.77
C LEU A 273 3.46 9.84 -17.79
N ARG A 274 4.60 9.51 -18.41
CA ARG A 274 4.68 8.37 -19.33
C ARG A 274 4.42 7.05 -18.62
N SER A 275 4.99 6.86 -17.45
CA SER A 275 4.81 5.64 -16.64
C SER A 275 3.35 5.46 -16.22
N VAL A 276 2.74 6.51 -15.66
CA VAL A 276 1.31 6.53 -15.31
C VAL A 276 0.45 6.30 -16.54
N GLY A 277 0.75 6.99 -17.66
CA GLY A 277 -0.02 6.87 -18.90
C GLY A 277 0.00 5.45 -19.49
N VAL A 278 1.15 4.79 -19.50
CA VAL A 278 1.28 3.40 -19.98
C VAL A 278 0.46 2.46 -19.09
N LYS A 279 0.54 2.61 -17.78
CA LYS A 279 -0.19 1.77 -16.84
C LYS A 279 -1.69 2.02 -16.91
N ALA A 280 -2.10 3.28 -16.93
CA ALA A 280 -3.50 3.69 -17.11
C ALA A 280 -4.09 3.12 -18.41
N ALA A 281 -3.37 3.20 -19.53
CA ALA A 281 -3.80 2.66 -20.81
C ALA A 281 -3.99 1.13 -20.77
N ARG A 282 -3.06 0.40 -20.12
CA ARG A 282 -3.17 -1.06 -19.93
C ARG A 282 -4.39 -1.43 -19.08
N GLN A 283 -4.60 -0.74 -17.97
CA GLN A 283 -5.73 -0.98 -17.08
C GLN A 283 -7.04 -0.63 -17.78
N PHE A 284 -7.10 0.51 -18.47
CA PHE A 284 -8.26 0.91 -19.25
C PHE A 284 -8.59 -0.11 -20.35
N ALA A 285 -7.59 -0.55 -21.11
CA ALA A 285 -7.76 -1.55 -22.15
C ALA A 285 -8.27 -2.88 -21.57
N LYS A 286 -7.73 -3.35 -20.45
CA LYS A 286 -8.16 -4.57 -19.76
C LYS A 286 -9.60 -4.48 -19.28
N ASP A 287 -9.94 -3.42 -18.57
CA ASP A 287 -11.17 -3.32 -17.80
C ASP A 287 -12.34 -2.76 -18.61
N TYR A 288 -12.09 -1.78 -19.49
CA TYR A 288 -13.15 -1.03 -20.17
C TYR A 288 -13.25 -1.28 -21.68
N VAL A 289 -12.26 -2.01 -22.25
CA VAL A 289 -12.29 -2.40 -23.66
C VAL A 289 -12.35 -3.92 -23.81
N ALA A 290 -11.33 -4.65 -23.35
CA ALA A 290 -11.23 -6.08 -23.61
C ALA A 290 -12.36 -6.89 -22.95
N THR A 291 -12.61 -6.69 -21.65
CA THR A 291 -13.69 -7.41 -20.96
C THR A 291 -15.07 -7.16 -21.56
N PRO A 292 -15.50 -5.89 -21.82
CA PRO A 292 -16.77 -5.63 -22.50
C PRO A 292 -16.83 -6.14 -23.93
N ALA A 293 -15.75 -6.03 -24.71
CA ALA A 293 -15.72 -6.49 -26.09
C ALA A 293 -15.88 -8.03 -26.19
N VAL A 294 -15.18 -8.77 -25.33
CA VAL A 294 -15.33 -10.23 -25.27
C VAL A 294 -16.75 -10.61 -24.84
N ALA A 295 -17.32 -9.91 -23.85
CA ALA A 295 -18.72 -10.13 -23.43
C ALA A 295 -19.72 -9.81 -24.55
N GLU A 296 -19.48 -8.79 -25.35
CA GLU A 296 -20.34 -8.46 -26.48
C GLU A 296 -20.28 -9.54 -27.55
N VAL A 297 -19.09 -9.97 -27.94
CA VAL A 297 -18.90 -10.99 -28.99
C VAL A 297 -19.50 -12.35 -28.60
N LEU A 298 -19.29 -12.76 -27.34
CA LEU A 298 -19.71 -14.08 -26.90
C LEU A 298 -21.21 -14.18 -26.57
N THR A 299 -21.77 -13.13 -25.96
CA THR A 299 -23.12 -13.20 -25.39
C THR A 299 -23.97 -11.95 -25.61
N GLY A 300 -23.46 -10.91 -26.27
CA GLY A 300 -24.10 -9.61 -26.42
C GLY A 300 -24.22 -8.85 -25.07
N SER A 301 -23.38 -9.15 -24.08
CA SER A 301 -23.42 -8.57 -22.72
C SER A 301 -22.46 -7.39 -22.53
N GLY A 302 -21.85 -6.87 -23.58
CA GLY A 302 -20.76 -5.88 -23.49
C GLY A 302 -21.10 -4.65 -22.66
N LYS A 303 -22.25 -4.05 -22.89
CA LYS A 303 -22.70 -2.87 -22.14
C LYS A 303 -22.89 -3.18 -20.64
N ALA A 304 -23.50 -4.33 -20.32
CA ALA A 304 -23.69 -4.74 -18.93
C ALA A 304 -22.36 -5.09 -18.25
N ALA A 305 -21.45 -5.75 -18.97
CA ALA A 305 -20.09 -6.05 -18.46
C ALA A 305 -19.29 -4.77 -18.18
N LEU A 306 -19.40 -3.76 -19.06
CA LEU A 306 -18.78 -2.45 -18.83
C LEU A 306 -19.31 -1.80 -17.54
N VAL A 307 -20.62 -1.76 -17.35
CA VAL A 307 -21.24 -1.20 -16.14
C VAL A 307 -20.82 -1.98 -14.90
N GLY A 308 -20.82 -3.32 -14.94
CA GLY A 308 -20.37 -4.14 -13.82
C GLY A 308 -18.89 -3.89 -13.45
N THR A 309 -18.03 -3.71 -14.45
CA THR A 309 -16.61 -3.39 -14.23
C THR A 309 -16.42 -1.97 -13.68
N LEU A 310 -17.15 -0.98 -14.16
CA LEU A 310 -17.15 0.37 -13.63
C LEU A 310 -17.59 0.41 -12.16
N LEU A 311 -18.65 -0.32 -11.83
CA LEU A 311 -19.11 -0.45 -10.44
C LEU A 311 -18.08 -1.12 -9.56
N ALA A 312 -17.44 -2.18 -10.04
CA ALA A 312 -16.41 -2.89 -9.27
C ALA A 312 -15.21 -1.98 -8.95
N ASN A 313 -14.72 -1.21 -9.93
CA ASN A 313 -13.64 -0.24 -9.73
C ASN A 313 -14.07 0.90 -8.79
N GLY A 314 -15.27 1.46 -8.98
CA GLY A 314 -15.78 2.53 -8.13
C GLY A 314 -15.96 2.09 -6.66
N LEU A 315 -16.51 0.90 -6.43
CA LEU A 315 -16.68 0.34 -5.08
C LEU A 315 -15.32 0.04 -4.41
N ARG A 316 -14.33 -0.49 -5.15
CA ARG A 316 -12.96 -0.65 -4.65
C ARG A 316 -12.37 0.70 -4.25
N ASN A 317 -12.52 1.73 -5.08
CA ASN A 317 -12.01 3.07 -4.81
C ASN A 317 -12.64 3.69 -3.56
N ILE A 318 -13.98 3.60 -3.42
CA ILE A 318 -14.69 4.09 -2.23
C ILE A 318 -14.22 3.36 -0.99
N TRP A 319 -14.03 2.04 -1.07
CA TRP A 319 -13.53 1.23 0.04
C TRP A 319 -12.12 1.63 0.45
N ALA A 320 -11.19 1.69 -0.50
CA ALA A 320 -9.80 2.08 -0.23
C ALA A 320 -9.71 3.49 0.37
N HIS A 321 -10.43 4.46 -0.22
CA HIS A 321 -10.52 5.82 0.31
C HIS A 321 -11.05 5.82 1.76
N ALA A 322 -12.16 5.11 2.03
CA ALA A 322 -12.74 5.10 3.37
C ALA A 322 -11.78 4.51 4.42
N VAL A 323 -11.10 3.40 4.11
CA VAL A 323 -10.17 2.74 5.03
C VAL A 323 -8.95 3.62 5.30
N ILE A 324 -8.29 4.14 4.26
CA ILE A 324 -7.08 4.96 4.38
C ILE A 324 -7.42 6.28 5.11
N PHE A 325 -8.52 6.93 4.72
CA PHE A 325 -8.95 8.20 5.33
C PHE A 325 -9.29 8.04 6.82
N CYS A 326 -9.85 6.89 7.22
CA CYS A 326 -10.12 6.56 8.63
C CYS A 326 -8.88 6.19 9.43
N GLY A 327 -7.76 5.88 8.78
CA GLY A 327 -6.50 5.60 9.45
C GLY A 327 -5.84 6.85 10.03
N HIS A 328 -6.08 8.04 9.42
CA HIS A 328 -5.32 9.24 9.72
C HIS A 328 -6.14 10.45 10.17
N PHE A 329 -7.42 10.52 9.82
CA PHE A 329 -8.20 11.76 10.00
C PHE A 329 -9.40 11.69 10.93
N PRO A 330 -9.72 10.59 11.62
CA PRO A 330 -10.79 10.61 12.59
C PRO A 330 -10.42 11.43 13.81
N GLU A 331 -11.42 11.81 14.60
CA GLU A 331 -11.23 12.45 15.89
C GLU A 331 -10.36 11.56 16.79
N GLY A 332 -9.29 12.13 17.38
CA GLY A 332 -8.30 11.40 18.19
C GLY A 332 -7.03 11.00 17.45
N ALA A 333 -6.94 11.17 16.13
CA ALA A 333 -5.67 11.11 15.41
C ALA A 333 -5.08 12.53 15.33
N GLU A 334 -3.85 12.71 15.86
CA GLU A 334 -3.18 13.99 15.92
C GLU A 334 -2.43 14.33 14.62
N THR A 335 -2.27 15.63 14.37
CA THR A 335 -1.36 16.20 13.37
C THR A 335 -0.22 16.90 14.08
N PHE A 336 0.93 17.05 13.42
CA PHE A 336 2.16 17.53 14.05
C PHE A 336 2.77 18.67 13.25
N SER A 337 3.43 19.61 13.94
CA SER A 337 4.24 20.65 13.28
C SER A 337 5.65 20.12 12.95
N GLU A 338 6.35 20.81 12.06
CA GLU A 338 7.74 20.48 11.72
C GLU A 338 8.67 20.57 12.93
N GLU A 339 8.41 21.52 13.84
CA GLU A 339 9.22 21.71 15.05
C GLU A 339 9.12 20.52 16.03
N MET A 340 7.99 19.80 16.03
CA MET A 340 7.78 18.61 16.89
C MET A 340 8.62 17.40 16.43
N VAL A 341 9.10 17.40 15.19
CA VAL A 341 9.89 16.30 14.65
C VAL A 341 11.38 16.65 14.49
N ASP A 342 11.77 17.88 14.81
CA ASP A 342 13.17 18.27 14.83
C ASP A 342 13.89 17.61 16.01
N GLY A 343 14.93 16.85 15.73
CA GLY A 343 15.63 16.07 16.74
C GLY A 343 14.87 14.84 17.27
N GLU A 344 13.77 14.42 16.62
CA GLU A 344 12.96 13.26 16.97
C GLU A 344 13.84 12.01 17.14
N THR A 345 13.77 11.38 18.32
CA THR A 345 14.38 10.07 18.56
C THR A 345 13.50 8.94 17.98
N ARG A 346 14.03 7.70 17.94
CA ARG A 346 13.22 6.56 17.53
C ARG A 346 12.00 6.34 18.43
N GLY A 347 12.15 6.57 19.75
CA GLY A 347 11.03 6.49 20.68
C GLY A 347 9.97 7.57 20.43
N ASP A 348 10.39 8.81 20.14
CA ASP A 348 9.47 9.91 19.78
C ASP A 348 8.76 9.60 18.46
N TRP A 349 9.47 9.04 17.47
CA TRP A 349 8.87 8.59 16.22
C TRP A 349 7.78 7.54 16.47
N TYR A 350 8.03 6.53 17.32
CA TYR A 350 7.02 5.54 17.68
C TYR A 350 5.81 6.18 18.36
N VAL A 351 6.03 7.11 19.28
CA VAL A 351 4.95 7.85 19.95
C VAL A 351 4.10 8.58 18.91
N ARG A 352 4.74 9.28 17.96
CA ARG A 352 4.05 9.99 16.88
C ARG A 352 3.23 9.04 15.99
N GLN A 353 3.77 7.87 15.62
CA GLN A 353 3.02 6.87 14.85
C GLN A 353 1.75 6.40 15.61
N MET A 354 1.87 6.16 16.92
CA MET A 354 0.73 5.69 17.73
C MET A 354 -0.39 6.72 17.84
N ILE A 355 -0.04 7.99 18.09
CA ILE A 355 -1.06 9.03 18.32
C ILE A 355 -1.55 9.70 17.03
N GLY A 356 -0.79 9.60 15.94
CA GLY A 356 -1.15 10.06 14.60
C GLY A 356 -1.99 9.07 13.79
N SER A 357 -2.26 7.88 14.33
CA SER A 357 -2.98 6.82 13.62
C SER A 357 -4.19 6.33 14.40
N ALA A 358 -5.17 5.77 13.69
CA ALA A 358 -6.39 5.26 14.29
C ALA A 358 -6.78 3.89 13.71
N ASN A 359 -7.15 2.96 14.59
CA ASN A 359 -7.58 1.62 14.24
C ASN A 359 -9.07 1.54 13.93
N ILE A 360 -9.45 0.57 13.09
CA ILE A 360 -10.83 0.20 12.81
C ILE A 360 -11.13 -1.11 13.53
N SER A 361 -12.07 -1.09 14.47
CA SER A 361 -12.53 -2.31 15.13
C SER A 361 -13.51 -3.09 14.25
N GLY A 362 -13.43 -4.42 14.27
CA GLY A 362 -14.31 -5.26 13.46
C GLY A 362 -14.04 -6.75 13.59
N SER A 363 -14.65 -7.52 12.69
CA SER A 363 -14.45 -8.97 12.58
C SER A 363 -13.16 -9.29 11.82
N GLN A 364 -12.73 -10.54 11.86
CA GLN A 364 -11.60 -11.02 11.04
C GLN A 364 -11.80 -10.75 9.54
N LEU A 365 -13.05 -10.84 9.06
CA LEU A 365 -13.35 -10.48 7.66
C LEU A 365 -13.15 -8.99 7.42
N MET A 366 -13.52 -8.11 8.35
CA MET A 366 -13.27 -6.68 8.26
C MET A 366 -11.75 -6.42 8.18
N HIS A 367 -10.97 -7.01 9.08
CA HIS A 367 -9.51 -6.88 9.08
C HIS A 367 -8.90 -7.35 7.76
N PHE A 368 -9.34 -8.49 7.23
CA PHE A 368 -8.90 -9.00 5.93
C PHE A 368 -9.27 -8.06 4.77
N MET A 369 -10.52 -7.59 4.72
CA MET A 369 -11.00 -6.71 3.64
C MET A 369 -10.36 -5.31 3.65
N THR A 370 -9.84 -4.89 4.79
CA THR A 370 -9.07 -3.64 4.91
C THR A 370 -7.57 -3.84 4.62
N GLY A 371 -7.14 -5.04 4.24
CA GLY A 371 -5.71 -5.34 4.11
C GLY A 371 -4.95 -5.31 5.42
N ASN A 372 -5.64 -5.63 6.52
CA ASN A 372 -5.17 -5.44 7.89
C ASN A 372 -4.82 -3.98 8.27
N LEU A 373 -5.10 -3.00 7.38
CA LEU A 373 -4.99 -1.56 7.70
C LEU A 373 -6.01 -1.09 8.74
N SER A 374 -6.96 -1.94 9.12
CA SER A 374 -7.74 -1.75 10.34
C SER A 374 -6.89 -1.76 11.62
N HIS A 375 -5.66 -2.25 11.55
CA HIS A 375 -4.61 -2.13 12.55
C HIS A 375 -3.62 -1.02 12.14
N GLN A 376 -4.12 0.18 11.89
CA GLN A 376 -3.33 1.27 11.33
C GLN A 376 -2.19 1.69 12.25
N VAL A 377 -2.41 1.70 13.55
CA VAL A 377 -1.37 1.99 14.54
C VAL A 377 -0.21 0.98 14.41
N GLU A 378 -0.51 -0.30 14.38
CA GLU A 378 0.47 -1.38 14.25
C GLU A 378 1.17 -1.35 12.89
N HIS A 379 0.43 -1.01 11.83
CA HIS A 379 0.97 -0.86 10.49
C HIS A 379 1.99 0.30 10.43
N HIS A 380 1.68 1.44 11.03
CA HIS A 380 2.60 2.57 11.09
C HIS A 380 3.82 2.34 11.99
N LEU A 381 3.65 1.62 13.09
CA LEU A 381 4.77 1.22 13.94
C LEU A 381 5.71 0.23 13.23
N PHE A 382 5.15 -0.71 12.48
CA PHE A 382 5.87 -1.86 11.94
C PHE A 382 5.47 -2.17 10.50
N PRO A 383 5.71 -1.26 9.55
CA PRO A 383 5.25 -1.42 8.16
C PRO A 383 5.89 -2.61 7.42
N ASP A 384 6.99 -3.14 7.94
CA ASP A 384 7.73 -4.28 7.39
C ASP A 384 7.32 -5.65 7.99
N LEU A 385 6.41 -5.67 8.96
CA LEU A 385 5.86 -6.92 9.45
C LEU A 385 4.77 -7.46 8.51
N PRO A 386 4.68 -8.79 8.34
CA PRO A 386 3.55 -9.38 7.62
C PRO A 386 2.20 -8.90 8.18
N SER A 387 1.33 -8.38 7.33
CA SER A 387 0.03 -7.80 7.71
C SER A 387 -0.81 -8.73 8.58
N SER A 388 -0.74 -10.03 8.32
CA SER A 388 -1.43 -11.07 9.09
C SER A 388 -0.98 -11.15 10.57
N ARG A 389 0.14 -10.51 10.93
CA ARG A 389 0.68 -10.49 12.31
C ARG A 389 0.19 -9.30 13.14
N TYR A 390 -0.43 -8.28 12.52
CA TYR A 390 -0.89 -7.12 13.27
C TYR A 390 -1.91 -7.46 14.36
N ALA A 391 -2.79 -8.43 14.12
CA ALA A 391 -3.76 -8.87 15.12
C ALA A 391 -3.13 -9.46 16.40
N GLU A 392 -1.95 -10.09 16.31
CA GLU A 392 -1.21 -10.58 17.49
C GLU A 392 -0.41 -9.48 18.18
N VAL A 393 -0.02 -8.45 17.44
CA VAL A 393 0.76 -7.30 17.95
C VAL A 393 -0.14 -6.28 18.65
N ALA A 394 -1.32 -6.03 18.14
CA ALA A 394 -2.24 -5.01 18.62
C ALA A 394 -2.55 -5.06 20.13
N PRO A 395 -2.76 -6.22 20.79
CA PRO A 395 -2.93 -6.27 22.24
C PRO A 395 -1.71 -5.77 23.01
N LYS A 396 -0.49 -6.09 22.53
CA LYS A 396 0.78 -5.67 23.17
C LYS A 396 0.98 -4.16 23.04
N VAL A 397 0.73 -3.60 21.85
CA VAL A 397 0.79 -2.15 21.60
C VAL A 397 -0.22 -1.40 22.47
N ARG A 398 -1.46 -1.91 22.56
CA ARG A 398 -2.49 -1.32 23.42
C ARG A 398 -2.08 -1.32 24.90
N GLU A 399 -1.45 -2.38 25.38
CA GLU A 399 -0.94 -2.46 26.75
C GLU A 399 0.16 -1.42 26.99
N ILE A 400 1.08 -1.24 26.04
CA ILE A 400 2.11 -0.21 26.11
C ILE A 400 1.45 1.18 26.16
N CYS A 401 0.51 1.47 25.26
CA CYS A 401 -0.23 2.74 25.30
C CYS A 401 -0.86 2.98 26.68
N ALA A 402 -1.53 1.99 27.23
CA ALA A 402 -2.16 2.10 28.56
C ALA A 402 -1.15 2.36 29.68
N ARG A 403 0.00 1.70 29.70
CA ARG A 403 1.05 1.89 30.71
C ARG A 403 1.69 3.28 30.66
N TYR A 404 1.86 3.81 29.46
CA TYR A 404 2.45 5.13 29.26
C TYR A 404 1.41 6.25 29.17
N GLY A 405 0.11 5.96 29.38
CA GLY A 405 -0.95 6.98 29.33
C GLY A 405 -1.15 7.59 27.94
N LEU A 406 -0.78 6.87 26.87
CA LEU A 406 -0.93 7.33 25.50
C LEU A 406 -2.31 6.95 24.95
N PRO A 407 -2.93 7.78 24.11
CA PRO A 407 -4.16 7.44 23.44
C PRO A 407 -3.95 6.27 22.47
N TYR A 408 -4.91 5.35 22.42
CA TYR A 408 -4.98 4.29 21.43
C TYR A 408 -6.34 4.37 20.75
N THR A 409 -6.38 5.16 19.66
CA THR A 409 -7.64 5.48 18.97
C THR A 409 -8.16 4.28 18.20
N THR A 410 -9.38 3.82 18.52
CA THR A 410 -10.03 2.71 17.83
C THR A 410 -11.54 2.86 17.82
N GLY A 411 -12.20 2.38 16.77
CA GLY A 411 -13.66 2.43 16.67
C GLY A 411 -14.19 1.70 15.43
N PRO A 412 -15.50 1.40 15.36
CA PRO A 412 -16.07 0.78 14.16
C PRO A 412 -15.99 1.70 12.95
N LEU A 413 -15.84 1.11 11.74
CA LEU A 413 -15.62 1.83 10.47
C LEU A 413 -16.58 3.01 10.27
N LEU A 414 -17.88 2.80 10.44
CA LEU A 414 -18.88 3.86 10.22
C LEU A 414 -18.70 5.05 11.18
N ARG A 415 -18.28 4.80 12.41
CA ARG A 415 -17.96 5.85 13.37
C ARG A 415 -16.71 6.63 12.95
N GLN A 416 -15.66 5.92 12.54
CA GLN A 416 -14.42 6.55 12.06
C GLN A 416 -14.66 7.37 10.79
N VAL A 417 -15.42 6.83 9.82
CA VAL A 417 -15.84 7.57 8.62
C VAL A 417 -16.62 8.83 9.02
N GLY A 418 -17.63 8.69 9.87
CA GLY A 418 -18.43 9.83 10.34
C GLY A 418 -17.59 10.90 11.03
N SER A 419 -16.61 10.47 11.84
CA SER A 419 -15.68 11.36 12.55
C SER A 419 -14.76 12.11 11.56
N ALA A 420 -14.18 11.41 10.61
CA ALA A 420 -13.35 12.01 9.57
C ALA A 420 -14.15 13.02 8.71
N TRP A 421 -15.38 12.65 8.31
CA TRP A 421 -16.27 13.58 7.59
C TRP A 421 -16.64 14.80 8.42
N LYS A 422 -16.90 14.65 9.72
CA LYS A 422 -17.13 15.79 10.63
C LYS A 422 -15.94 16.76 10.61
N LYS A 423 -14.70 16.24 10.61
CA LYS A 423 -13.47 17.04 10.48
C LYS A 423 -13.41 17.76 9.13
N VAL A 424 -13.73 17.07 8.01
CA VAL A 424 -13.80 17.67 6.67
C VAL A 424 -14.78 18.85 6.63
N PHE A 425 -15.99 18.68 7.18
CA PHE A 425 -17.00 19.77 7.22
C PHE A 425 -16.55 20.90 8.11
N ARG A 426 -15.99 20.62 9.29
CA ARG A 426 -15.50 21.65 10.23
C ARG A 426 -14.42 22.50 9.59
N LEU A 427 -13.43 21.86 8.96
CA LEU A 427 -12.29 22.54 8.35
C LEU A 427 -12.61 23.18 6.99
N ALA A 428 -13.77 22.91 6.42
CA ALA A 428 -14.28 23.65 5.28
C ALA A 428 -14.67 25.09 5.64
N LEU A 429 -15.00 25.34 6.90
CA LEU A 429 -15.40 26.66 7.41
C LEU A 429 -14.18 27.44 7.94
N PRO A 430 -14.28 28.79 8.01
CA PRO A 430 -13.23 29.65 8.59
C PRO A 430 -12.84 29.28 10.01
#